data_b76eb36d4b40cee940065635cbe6cf95
#
_entry.id   b76eb36d4b40cee940065635cbe6cf95
#
_cell.length_a   1.000
_cell.length_b   1.000
_cell.length_c   1.000
_cell.angle_alpha   90.00
_cell.angle_beta   90.00
_cell.angle_gamma   90.00
#
_symmetry.space_group_name_H-M   'P 1'
#
loop_
_entity.id
_entity.type
_entity.pdbx_description
1 polymer ?
#
loop_
_entity_poly.entity_id
_entity_poly.type
_entity_poly.pdbx_seq_one_letter_code
_entity_poly.pdbx_strand_id
1 'polypeptide(L)'
;MPTINLNKKEFEKLVRKKLPLEELKDRISMLGTDLEKIEGNEIIVEVFPNRPDMLSEQGFARAFSSFIGVKKGLRGYKAKKSNYKVVVEKSVKEVRPFTACAVVKNLKLDNEKIKSIIQIQEKLHIGYGRNRRKVAIGIYPLEKIKFPIRYLALSPEKIKFKPLEMSAVLNGKQILEEHPAGREYSYLLEGKKVYPVFIDTNENILSMPPIINSDDVGKVDEDTKEVFIECSGFDYNVLSKCLNIIVTALADMNGEIYSVDIADEKNKISPDLNPSEEKIDIRYVNKILGLELKENEMKDLLERMGYGYSNGKVLVPSYRVDILHQIDFVEDIAIAYGYENFKEEIPNVSTIAEESPKAKFDRKISEVLIGLGLLECSSVSLSNEDNLNKKMNTKNKLVKVESPVNADHDTLRNSILPSLLNILSENKRYEYPQNVFEIGKVFDDIKDKDNLSMVITGNFTEIKQMLDALFSALAAKYKIKEEEHGSFISGRCGRIIVDDKEIGVIGEIHPQILNNWGLEMCCSGLEIYINELFEVIKND
;
A
#
# COMPACT_ATOMS: atom_id res chain seq x y z
N MET A 1 3.68 -4.48 5.93
CA MET A 1 3.52 -5.54 4.91
C MET A 1 3.34 -6.89 5.59
N PRO A 2 2.88 -7.96 4.93
CA PRO A 2 2.66 -9.22 5.63
C PRO A 2 3.99 -9.89 6.04
N THR A 3 4.12 -10.15 7.32
CA THR A 3 5.26 -10.85 7.92
C THR A 3 4.91 -12.32 8.11
N ILE A 4 5.83 -13.23 7.82
CA ILE A 4 5.70 -14.67 8.06
C ILE A 4 6.70 -15.15 9.11
N ASN A 5 6.25 -16.12 9.90
CA ASN A 5 7.10 -16.80 10.87
C ASN A 5 7.47 -18.19 10.32
N LEU A 6 8.75 -18.47 10.23
CA LEU A 6 9.30 -19.74 9.75
C LEU A 6 9.97 -20.49 10.91
N ASN A 7 9.76 -21.78 10.97
CA ASN A 7 10.53 -22.66 11.84
C ASN A 7 11.88 -22.96 11.18
N LYS A 8 12.98 -22.46 11.73
CA LYS A 8 14.32 -22.57 11.13
C LYS A 8 14.72 -24.01 10.77
N LYS A 9 14.42 -24.99 11.64
CA LYS A 9 14.76 -26.40 11.39
C LYS A 9 13.96 -26.97 10.23
N GLU A 10 12.66 -26.70 10.17
CA GLU A 10 11.81 -27.17 9.07
C GLU A 10 12.15 -26.44 7.77
N PHE A 11 12.45 -25.13 7.84
CA PHE A 11 12.91 -24.36 6.71
C PHE A 11 14.22 -24.92 6.12
N GLU A 12 15.25 -25.17 6.95
CA GLU A 12 16.51 -25.77 6.51
C GLU A 12 16.31 -27.16 5.87
N LYS A 13 15.36 -27.95 6.40
CA LYS A 13 14.98 -29.26 5.84
C LYS A 13 14.26 -29.14 4.48
N LEU A 14 13.34 -28.20 4.34
CA LEU A 14 12.65 -27.91 3.08
C LEU A 14 13.61 -27.37 2.02
N VAL A 15 14.50 -26.49 2.38
CA VAL A 15 15.56 -25.94 1.52
C VAL A 15 16.59 -27.00 1.13
N ARG A 16 16.77 -28.03 1.97
CA ARG A 16 17.78 -29.11 1.82
C ARG A 16 19.23 -28.63 1.90
N LYS A 17 19.45 -27.51 2.56
CA LYS A 17 20.78 -26.95 2.81
C LYS A 17 20.75 -26.12 4.09
N LYS A 18 21.79 -26.28 4.91
CA LYS A 18 22.04 -25.45 6.08
C LYS A 18 23.13 -24.46 5.73
N LEU A 19 22.85 -23.17 5.94
CA LEU A 19 23.81 -22.08 5.75
C LEU A 19 24.34 -21.59 7.10
N PRO A 20 25.55 -21.05 7.15
CA PRO A 20 26.01 -20.24 8.28
C PRO A 20 25.04 -19.09 8.55
N LEU A 21 24.93 -18.67 9.82
CA LEU A 21 23.88 -17.70 10.21
C LEU A 21 23.96 -16.39 9.43
N GLU A 22 25.14 -15.84 9.26
CA GLU A 22 25.31 -14.56 8.55
C GLU A 22 25.03 -14.70 7.04
N GLU A 23 25.44 -15.80 6.43
CA GLU A 23 25.10 -16.10 5.04
C GLU A 23 23.59 -16.29 4.86
N LEU A 24 22.93 -16.96 5.83
CA LEU A 24 21.47 -17.14 5.81
C LEU A 24 20.73 -15.80 5.88
N LYS A 25 21.15 -14.90 6.77
CA LYS A 25 20.59 -13.55 6.90
C LYS A 25 20.73 -12.78 5.60
N ASP A 26 21.91 -12.73 5.06
CA ASP A 26 22.23 -12.03 3.82
C ASP A 26 21.41 -12.58 2.64
N ARG A 27 21.38 -13.89 2.45
CA ARG A 27 20.65 -14.50 1.32
C ARG A 27 19.13 -14.35 1.43
N ILE A 28 18.55 -14.30 2.64
CA ILE A 28 17.12 -14.01 2.82
C ILE A 28 16.82 -12.59 2.34
N SER A 29 17.61 -11.61 2.75
CA SER A 29 17.41 -10.21 2.31
C SER A 29 17.66 -10.07 0.81
N MET A 30 18.69 -10.71 0.26
CA MET A 30 18.99 -10.67 -1.17
C MET A 30 17.95 -11.34 -2.08
N LEU A 31 17.08 -12.21 -1.55
CA LEU A 31 15.96 -12.77 -2.30
C LEU A 31 14.88 -11.73 -2.66
N GLY A 32 14.96 -10.51 -2.14
CA GLY A 32 13.95 -9.47 -2.29
C GLY A 32 12.88 -9.55 -1.21
N THR A 33 13.30 -9.82 0.03
CA THR A 33 12.47 -9.81 1.24
C THR A 33 13.19 -9.08 2.35
N ASP A 34 12.48 -8.65 3.39
CA ASP A 34 13.11 -8.02 4.55
C ASP A 34 13.18 -9.00 5.72
N LEU A 35 14.40 -9.24 6.20
CA LEU A 35 14.64 -10.08 7.36
C LEU A 35 14.52 -9.25 8.63
N GLU A 36 13.40 -9.38 9.35
CA GLU A 36 13.23 -8.66 10.61
C GLU A 36 14.07 -9.26 11.75
N LYS A 37 14.06 -10.60 11.88
CA LYS A 37 14.66 -11.24 13.06
C LYS A 37 14.96 -12.72 12.85
N ILE A 38 16.06 -13.19 13.47
CA ILE A 38 16.29 -14.62 13.71
C ILE A 38 16.59 -14.81 15.21
N GLU A 39 15.70 -15.50 15.91
CA GLU A 39 15.88 -15.85 17.33
C GLU A 39 15.66 -17.34 17.54
N GLY A 40 16.69 -18.02 18.05
CA GLY A 40 16.61 -19.46 18.32
C GLY A 40 16.21 -20.27 17.09
N ASN A 41 14.98 -20.78 17.08
CA ASN A 41 14.44 -21.58 15.98
C ASN A 41 13.38 -20.81 15.14
N GLU A 42 13.22 -19.52 15.36
CA GLU A 42 12.27 -18.68 14.65
C GLU A 42 12.99 -17.73 13.70
N ILE A 43 12.49 -17.63 12.46
CA ILE A 43 12.90 -16.65 11.45
C ILE A 43 11.67 -15.83 11.10
N ILE A 44 11.75 -14.50 11.25
CA ILE A 44 10.68 -13.57 10.94
C ILE A 44 11.07 -12.80 9.69
N VAL A 45 10.26 -12.92 8.63
CA VAL A 45 10.53 -12.32 7.32
C VAL A 45 9.32 -11.54 6.86
N GLU A 46 9.53 -10.31 6.44
CA GLU A 46 8.54 -9.51 5.75
C GLU A 46 8.59 -9.82 4.25
N VAL A 47 7.45 -10.26 3.70
CA VAL A 47 7.32 -10.60 2.28
C VAL A 47 6.60 -9.48 1.57
N PHE A 48 7.16 -8.98 0.47
CA PHE A 48 6.56 -7.90 -0.29
C PHE A 48 5.29 -8.35 -1.05
N PRO A 49 4.35 -7.42 -1.29
CA PRO A 49 3.02 -7.75 -1.84
C PRO A 49 3.03 -8.37 -3.23
N ASN A 50 4.10 -8.20 -4.01
CA ASN A 50 4.27 -8.80 -5.34
C ASN A 50 4.49 -10.32 -5.27
N ARG A 51 4.96 -10.87 -4.14
CA ARG A 51 5.33 -12.28 -3.97
C ARG A 51 4.42 -13.04 -2.98
N PRO A 52 3.08 -13.09 -3.21
CA PRO A 52 2.19 -13.83 -2.32
C PRO A 52 2.45 -15.35 -2.30
N ASP A 53 3.15 -15.89 -3.29
CA ASP A 53 3.62 -17.27 -3.33
C ASP A 53 4.62 -17.62 -2.21
N MET A 54 5.27 -16.61 -1.60
CA MET A 54 6.20 -16.76 -0.49
C MET A 54 5.55 -16.59 0.89
N LEU A 55 4.23 -16.38 0.98
CA LEU A 55 3.52 -16.18 2.25
C LEU A 55 3.30 -17.46 3.09
N SER A 56 4.03 -18.53 2.79
CA SER A 56 4.08 -19.75 3.57
C SER A 56 5.51 -20.24 3.70
N GLU A 57 5.79 -21.05 4.73
CA GLU A 57 7.10 -21.68 4.91
C GLU A 57 7.51 -22.50 3.69
N GLN A 58 6.57 -23.24 3.09
CA GLN A 58 6.80 -24.07 1.89
C GLN A 58 7.11 -23.21 0.67
N GLY A 59 6.31 -22.17 0.43
CA GLY A 59 6.51 -21.26 -0.69
C GLY A 59 7.82 -20.47 -0.58
N PHE A 60 8.11 -19.98 0.62
CA PHE A 60 9.36 -19.28 0.90
C PHE A 60 10.58 -20.20 0.74
N ALA A 61 10.55 -21.40 1.33
CA ALA A 61 11.62 -22.39 1.19
C ALA A 61 11.82 -22.83 -0.27
N ARG A 62 10.75 -22.93 -1.05
CA ARG A 62 10.80 -23.24 -2.48
C ARG A 62 11.54 -22.16 -3.25
N ALA A 63 11.18 -20.89 -3.05
CA ALA A 63 11.83 -19.75 -3.69
C ALA A 63 13.31 -19.65 -3.27
N PHE A 64 13.59 -19.72 -1.96
CA PHE A 64 14.92 -19.63 -1.41
C PHE A 64 15.83 -20.78 -1.88
N SER A 65 15.33 -22.01 -1.91
CA SER A 65 16.06 -23.20 -2.42
C SER A 65 16.48 -23.04 -3.88
N SER A 66 15.62 -22.44 -4.71
CA SER A 66 15.95 -22.12 -6.10
C SER A 66 17.00 -21.02 -6.18
N PHE A 67 16.80 -19.93 -5.46
CA PHE A 67 17.69 -18.76 -5.43
C PHE A 67 19.14 -19.11 -5.06
N ILE A 68 19.32 -19.90 -4.00
CA ILE A 68 20.67 -20.35 -3.59
C ILE A 68 21.22 -21.52 -4.42
N GLY A 69 20.54 -21.92 -5.49
CA GLY A 69 21.00 -22.92 -6.47
C GLY A 69 20.88 -24.38 -6.04
N VAL A 70 20.20 -24.70 -4.93
CA VAL A 70 20.03 -26.08 -4.45
C VAL A 70 19.08 -26.88 -5.35
N LYS A 71 17.97 -26.26 -5.75
CA LYS A 71 17.01 -26.89 -6.69
C LYS A 71 16.47 -25.84 -7.65
N LYS A 72 17.19 -25.63 -8.74
CA LYS A 72 16.85 -24.66 -9.78
C LYS A 72 15.71 -25.11 -10.69
N GLY A 73 15.17 -24.15 -11.42
CA GLY A 73 14.20 -24.38 -12.50
C GLY A 73 12.76 -24.58 -12.05
N LEU A 74 11.93 -24.75 -13.04
CA LEU A 74 10.49 -24.87 -12.88
C LEU A 74 10.11 -26.09 -12.02
N ARG A 75 9.32 -25.86 -10.97
CA ARG A 75 8.71 -26.96 -10.20
C ARG A 75 7.48 -27.49 -10.92
N GLY A 76 7.45 -28.77 -11.18
CA GLY A 76 6.31 -29.43 -11.80
C GLY A 76 5.28 -29.86 -10.76
N TYR A 77 4.09 -29.27 -10.82
CA TYR A 77 2.92 -29.71 -10.07
C TYR A 77 1.86 -30.24 -11.05
N LYS A 78 1.15 -31.29 -10.67
CA LYS A 78 0.10 -31.88 -11.52
C LYS A 78 -1.12 -32.19 -10.68
N ALA A 79 -2.30 -31.81 -11.17
CA ALA A 79 -3.57 -32.25 -10.61
C ALA A 79 -3.97 -33.57 -11.23
N LYS A 80 -4.24 -34.58 -10.38
CA LYS A 80 -4.84 -35.86 -10.79
C LYS A 80 -6.32 -35.64 -11.13
N LYS A 81 -6.81 -36.26 -12.16
CA LYS A 81 -8.25 -36.22 -12.50
C LYS A 81 -9.09 -36.83 -11.39
N SER A 82 -10.25 -36.25 -11.15
CA SER A 82 -11.20 -36.75 -10.15
C SER A 82 -12.65 -36.55 -10.63
N ASN A 83 -13.60 -37.08 -9.86
CA ASN A 83 -15.04 -36.89 -10.08
C ASN A 83 -15.66 -35.89 -9.09
N TYR A 84 -14.86 -35.11 -8.39
CA TYR A 84 -15.35 -34.05 -7.50
C TYR A 84 -15.99 -32.92 -8.31
N LYS A 85 -17.17 -32.50 -7.91
CA LYS A 85 -17.95 -31.51 -8.64
C LYS A 85 -18.49 -30.44 -7.72
N VAL A 86 -18.33 -29.17 -8.13
CA VAL A 86 -18.99 -28.01 -7.53
C VAL A 86 -19.97 -27.41 -8.53
N VAL A 87 -21.23 -27.27 -8.13
CA VAL A 87 -22.28 -26.68 -8.95
C VAL A 87 -22.48 -25.22 -8.53
N VAL A 88 -22.24 -24.28 -9.44
CA VAL A 88 -22.40 -22.84 -9.20
C VAL A 88 -23.78 -22.41 -9.69
N GLU A 89 -24.61 -21.95 -8.76
CA GLU A 89 -25.97 -21.48 -9.09
C GLU A 89 -25.97 -20.01 -9.53
N LYS A 90 -26.95 -19.64 -10.34
CA LYS A 90 -27.11 -18.26 -10.83
C LYS A 90 -27.32 -17.22 -9.72
N SER A 91 -27.79 -17.66 -8.57
CA SER A 91 -28.06 -16.82 -7.39
C SER A 91 -26.84 -16.06 -6.86
N VAL A 92 -25.61 -16.59 -7.08
CA VAL A 92 -24.37 -15.94 -6.63
C VAL A 92 -23.89 -14.80 -7.53
N LYS A 93 -24.47 -14.65 -8.73
CA LYS A 93 -23.96 -13.78 -9.80
C LYS A 93 -23.77 -12.32 -9.38
N GLU A 94 -24.68 -11.79 -8.58
CA GLU A 94 -24.63 -10.38 -8.13
C GLU A 94 -23.96 -10.19 -6.77
N VAL A 95 -23.64 -11.28 -6.09
CA VAL A 95 -23.08 -11.21 -4.73
C VAL A 95 -21.60 -11.58 -4.74
N ARG A 96 -21.23 -12.76 -5.29
CA ARG A 96 -19.86 -13.26 -5.38
C ARG A 96 -19.77 -14.35 -6.46
N PRO A 97 -19.59 -13.96 -7.74
CA PRO A 97 -19.97 -14.80 -8.90
C PRO A 97 -19.08 -16.01 -9.17
N PHE A 98 -17.82 -16.02 -8.70
CA PHE A 98 -16.87 -17.04 -9.11
C PHE A 98 -16.31 -17.82 -7.93
N THR A 99 -15.99 -19.10 -8.20
CA THR A 99 -15.19 -19.95 -7.33
C THR A 99 -14.17 -20.75 -8.12
N ALA A 100 -13.04 -21.06 -7.49
CA ALA A 100 -12.04 -22.03 -7.97
C ALA A 100 -11.77 -23.01 -6.82
N CYS A 101 -11.76 -24.32 -7.12
CA CYS A 101 -11.72 -25.36 -6.10
C CYS A 101 -10.70 -26.45 -6.42
N ALA A 102 -10.21 -27.11 -5.37
CA ALA A 102 -9.32 -28.26 -5.47
C ALA A 102 -9.55 -29.23 -4.31
N VAL A 103 -9.09 -30.47 -4.47
CA VAL A 103 -8.95 -31.42 -3.36
C VAL A 103 -7.47 -31.78 -3.22
N VAL A 104 -6.97 -31.84 -2.00
CA VAL A 104 -5.62 -32.31 -1.71
C VAL A 104 -5.71 -33.48 -0.73
N LYS A 105 -5.02 -34.59 -1.05
CA LYS A 105 -5.04 -35.84 -0.30
C LYS A 105 -3.65 -36.22 0.19
N ASN A 106 -3.60 -37.24 1.02
CA ASN A 106 -2.36 -37.82 1.57
C ASN A 106 -1.55 -36.86 2.43
N LEU A 107 -2.21 -35.87 3.05
CA LEU A 107 -1.59 -34.98 3.99
C LEU A 107 -1.23 -35.72 5.29
N LYS A 108 -0.11 -35.35 5.88
CA LYS A 108 0.31 -35.77 7.22
C LYS A 108 0.50 -34.49 8.03
N LEU A 109 -0.57 -34.06 8.67
CA LEU A 109 -0.61 -32.82 9.42
C LEU A 109 -0.10 -33.05 10.85
N ASP A 110 0.57 -32.06 11.34
CA ASP A 110 0.94 -31.85 12.72
C ASP A 110 0.64 -30.38 13.08
N ASN A 111 0.74 -30.02 14.34
CA ASN A 111 0.44 -28.67 14.81
C ASN A 111 1.18 -27.57 14.03
N GLU A 112 2.43 -27.78 13.64
CA GLU A 112 3.22 -26.79 12.91
C GLU A 112 2.70 -26.61 11.47
N LYS A 113 2.33 -27.71 10.80
CA LYS A 113 1.75 -27.64 9.46
C LYS A 113 0.35 -27.03 9.45
N ILE A 114 -0.47 -27.32 10.49
CA ILE A 114 -1.78 -26.68 10.64
C ILE A 114 -1.61 -25.18 10.82
N LYS A 115 -0.69 -24.73 11.69
CA LYS A 115 -0.35 -23.31 11.84
C LYS A 115 0.11 -22.69 10.52
N SER A 116 0.92 -23.40 9.75
CA SER A 116 1.38 -22.93 8.42
C SER A 116 0.22 -22.78 7.43
N ILE A 117 -0.75 -23.70 7.43
CA ILE A 117 -1.96 -23.64 6.60
C ILE A 117 -2.82 -22.43 7.01
N ILE A 118 -3.02 -22.21 8.31
CA ILE A 118 -3.76 -21.05 8.81
C ILE A 118 -3.03 -19.76 8.46
N GLN A 119 -1.71 -19.72 8.64
CA GLN A 119 -0.89 -18.55 8.32
C GLN A 119 -1.01 -18.17 6.84
N ILE A 120 -0.85 -19.11 5.90
CA ILE A 120 -0.97 -18.81 4.47
C ILE A 120 -2.37 -18.29 4.12
N GLN A 121 -3.41 -18.92 4.67
CA GLN A 121 -4.80 -18.51 4.44
C GLN A 121 -5.04 -17.07 4.90
N GLU A 122 -4.67 -16.72 6.13
CA GLU A 122 -4.86 -15.38 6.69
C GLU A 122 -3.99 -14.33 5.97
N LYS A 123 -2.72 -14.64 5.67
CA LYS A 123 -1.86 -13.69 4.95
C LYS A 123 -2.34 -13.46 3.52
N LEU A 124 -2.87 -14.48 2.84
CA LEU A 124 -3.50 -14.31 1.53
C LEU A 124 -4.81 -13.52 1.61
N HIS A 125 -5.64 -13.73 2.64
CA HIS A 125 -6.86 -12.95 2.87
C HIS A 125 -6.56 -11.45 3.01
N ILE A 126 -5.59 -11.09 3.85
CA ILE A 126 -5.23 -9.71 4.13
C ILE A 126 -4.53 -9.05 2.92
N GLY A 127 -3.47 -9.67 2.40
CA GLY A 127 -2.64 -9.14 1.34
C GLY A 127 -3.30 -9.28 -0.04
N TYR A 128 -3.13 -10.42 -0.67
CA TYR A 128 -3.60 -10.69 -2.04
C TYR A 128 -5.13 -10.57 -2.18
N GLY A 129 -5.87 -11.01 -1.16
CA GLY A 129 -7.33 -10.93 -1.05
C GLY A 129 -7.87 -9.54 -0.71
N ARG A 130 -7.01 -8.58 -0.33
CA ARG A 130 -7.37 -7.22 0.11
C ARG A 130 -8.45 -7.24 1.20
N ASN A 131 -8.13 -7.82 2.35
CA ASN A 131 -9.07 -8.03 3.45
C ASN A 131 -10.35 -8.74 2.96
N ARG A 132 -10.19 -9.89 2.30
CA ARG A 132 -11.25 -10.75 1.75
C ARG A 132 -12.14 -10.12 0.65
N ARG A 133 -11.88 -8.88 0.24
CA ARG A 133 -12.64 -8.21 -0.84
C ARG A 133 -12.50 -8.95 -2.17
N LYS A 134 -11.26 -9.29 -2.57
CA LYS A 134 -10.99 -9.98 -3.84
C LYS A 134 -11.12 -11.49 -3.76
N VAL A 135 -10.59 -12.08 -2.69
CA VAL A 135 -10.56 -13.53 -2.48
C VAL A 135 -10.92 -13.85 -1.03
N ALA A 136 -11.83 -14.78 -0.85
CA ALA A 136 -12.01 -15.54 0.39
C ALA A 136 -11.65 -17.01 0.15
N ILE A 137 -11.08 -17.65 1.14
CA ILE A 137 -10.52 -19.00 1.09
C ILE A 137 -11.19 -19.85 2.17
N GLY A 138 -11.70 -21.01 1.80
CA GLY A 138 -12.17 -22.03 2.73
C GLY A 138 -11.37 -23.32 2.56
N ILE A 139 -11.04 -23.97 3.68
CA ILE A 139 -10.36 -25.27 3.71
C ILE A 139 -11.15 -26.17 4.65
N TYR A 140 -11.53 -27.36 4.16
CA TYR A 140 -12.45 -28.27 4.86
C TYR A 140 -11.91 -29.69 4.84
N PRO A 141 -11.96 -30.45 5.96
CA PRO A 141 -11.73 -31.90 5.96
C PRO A 141 -12.66 -32.60 5.00
N LEU A 142 -12.08 -33.36 4.05
CA LEU A 142 -12.86 -34.03 2.99
C LEU A 142 -13.82 -35.08 3.52
N GLU A 143 -13.45 -35.77 4.58
CA GLU A 143 -14.24 -36.78 5.25
C GLU A 143 -15.54 -36.23 5.90
N LYS A 144 -15.59 -34.94 6.19
CA LYS A 144 -16.75 -34.29 6.81
C LYS A 144 -17.79 -33.78 5.81
N ILE A 145 -17.51 -33.84 4.51
CA ILE A 145 -18.35 -33.25 3.46
C ILE A 145 -18.70 -34.27 2.36
N LYS A 146 -19.81 -34.07 1.67
CA LYS A 146 -20.25 -34.93 0.58
C LYS A 146 -20.49 -34.18 -0.72
N PHE A 147 -19.87 -34.64 -1.79
CA PHE A 147 -20.04 -34.10 -3.14
C PHE A 147 -21.32 -34.60 -3.83
N PRO A 148 -21.87 -33.85 -4.80
CA PRO A 148 -21.42 -32.53 -5.27
C PRO A 148 -21.69 -31.41 -4.26
N ILE A 149 -20.79 -30.43 -4.20
CA ILE A 149 -20.99 -29.20 -3.42
C ILE A 149 -21.77 -28.20 -4.27
N ARG A 150 -22.73 -27.51 -3.68
CA ARG A 150 -23.44 -26.40 -4.33
C ARG A 150 -22.94 -25.07 -3.80
N TYR A 151 -22.65 -24.15 -4.69
CA TYR A 151 -22.32 -22.76 -4.40
C TYR A 151 -23.47 -21.87 -4.84
N LEU A 152 -24.20 -21.32 -3.88
CA LEU A 152 -25.45 -20.57 -4.10
C LEU A 152 -25.57 -19.40 -3.12
N ALA A 153 -26.52 -18.50 -3.37
CA ALA A 153 -26.85 -17.43 -2.46
C ALA A 153 -28.25 -17.59 -1.88
N LEU A 154 -28.36 -17.44 -0.56
CA LEU A 154 -29.60 -17.59 0.20
C LEU A 154 -29.91 -16.29 0.97
N SER A 155 -31.20 -16.09 1.31
CA SER A 155 -31.57 -15.06 2.26
C SER A 155 -30.93 -15.33 3.63
N PRO A 156 -30.47 -14.30 4.36
CA PRO A 156 -29.74 -14.48 5.63
C PRO A 156 -30.48 -15.34 6.66
N GLU A 157 -31.82 -15.28 6.68
CA GLU A 157 -32.65 -16.04 7.61
C GLU A 157 -32.68 -17.55 7.32
N LYS A 158 -32.41 -17.94 6.06
CA LYS A 158 -32.34 -19.35 5.63
C LYS A 158 -30.97 -19.98 5.88
N ILE A 159 -29.94 -19.16 6.10
CA ILE A 159 -28.59 -19.61 6.42
C ILE A 159 -28.56 -19.91 7.91
N LYS A 160 -28.39 -21.17 8.29
CA LYS A 160 -28.32 -21.59 9.69
C LYS A 160 -27.21 -22.62 9.85
N PHE A 161 -26.16 -22.28 10.57
CA PHE A 161 -25.07 -23.19 10.91
C PHE A 161 -24.36 -22.71 12.19
N LYS A 162 -23.51 -23.53 12.75
CA LYS A 162 -22.64 -23.21 13.88
C LYS A 162 -21.35 -22.63 13.32
N PRO A 163 -21.09 -21.31 13.49
CA PRO A 163 -19.84 -20.70 13.00
C PRO A 163 -18.63 -21.25 13.75
N LEU A 164 -17.49 -21.27 13.08
CA LEU A 164 -16.22 -21.73 13.67
C LEU A 164 -15.95 -21.01 15.00
N GLU A 165 -15.53 -21.76 16.02
CA GLU A 165 -15.26 -21.28 17.39
C GLU A 165 -16.49 -20.80 18.18
N MET A 166 -17.70 -21.04 17.71
CA MET A 166 -18.92 -20.79 18.46
C MET A 166 -19.63 -22.07 18.86
N SER A 167 -20.42 -22.03 19.94
CA SER A 167 -21.19 -23.18 20.43
C SER A 167 -22.64 -23.21 19.93
N ALA A 168 -23.17 -22.06 19.45
CA ALA A 168 -24.56 -21.89 19.04
C ALA A 168 -24.72 -21.91 17.53
N VAL A 169 -25.87 -22.41 17.05
CA VAL A 169 -26.30 -22.26 15.67
C VAL A 169 -26.88 -20.86 15.48
N LEU A 170 -26.35 -20.10 14.53
CA LEU A 170 -26.73 -18.74 14.23
C LEU A 170 -27.26 -18.64 12.79
N ASN A 171 -28.16 -17.67 12.55
CA ASN A 171 -28.53 -17.31 11.18
C ASN A 171 -27.55 -16.31 10.57
N GLY A 172 -27.66 -16.08 9.24
CA GLY A 172 -26.71 -15.23 8.52
C GLY A 172 -26.60 -13.79 9.05
N LYS A 173 -27.68 -13.20 9.59
CA LYS A 173 -27.65 -11.87 10.21
C LYS A 173 -26.96 -11.90 11.57
N GLN A 174 -27.35 -12.86 12.41
CA GLN A 174 -26.72 -13.06 13.71
C GLN A 174 -25.21 -13.30 13.60
N ILE A 175 -24.77 -14.04 12.58
CA ILE A 175 -23.34 -14.24 12.34
C ILE A 175 -22.63 -12.90 12.11
N LEU A 176 -23.23 -11.98 11.34
CA LEU A 176 -22.62 -10.65 11.11
C LEU A 176 -22.60 -9.78 12.37
N GLU A 177 -23.57 -9.95 13.26
CA GLU A 177 -23.72 -9.14 14.48
C GLU A 177 -22.93 -9.72 15.68
N GLU A 178 -22.92 -11.04 15.85
CA GLU A 178 -22.43 -11.71 17.06
C GLU A 178 -21.02 -12.28 16.91
N HIS A 179 -20.65 -12.79 15.71
CA HIS A 179 -19.33 -13.38 15.50
C HIS A 179 -18.24 -12.32 15.28
N PRO A 180 -17.02 -12.44 15.88
CA PRO A 180 -15.93 -11.48 15.67
C PRO A 180 -15.62 -11.21 14.20
N ALA A 181 -15.41 -12.26 13.38
CA ALA A 181 -15.20 -12.11 11.96
C ALA A 181 -16.45 -11.56 11.22
N GLY A 182 -17.65 -11.82 11.75
CA GLY A 182 -18.88 -11.21 11.25
C GLY A 182 -18.84 -9.70 11.37
N ARG A 183 -18.56 -9.18 12.56
CA ARG A 183 -18.44 -7.73 12.82
C ARG A 183 -17.31 -7.08 12.02
N GLU A 184 -16.17 -7.74 11.91
CA GLU A 184 -15.01 -7.22 11.17
C GLU A 184 -15.26 -7.12 9.67
N TYR A 185 -15.93 -8.14 9.07
CA TYR A 185 -16.10 -8.24 7.61
C TYR A 185 -17.55 -8.00 7.13
N SER A 186 -18.49 -7.59 8.00
CA SER A 186 -19.90 -7.31 7.65
C SER A 186 -20.05 -6.39 6.45
N TYR A 187 -19.20 -5.38 6.34
CA TYR A 187 -19.21 -4.40 5.25
C TYR A 187 -19.08 -5.02 3.85
N LEU A 188 -18.56 -6.27 3.74
CA LEU A 188 -18.45 -6.99 2.47
C LEU A 188 -19.78 -7.53 1.96
N LEU A 189 -20.77 -7.64 2.86
CA LEU A 189 -22.14 -8.08 2.54
C LEU A 189 -23.18 -6.99 2.77
N GLU A 190 -22.75 -5.78 3.10
CA GLU A 190 -23.64 -4.64 3.34
C GLU A 190 -24.50 -4.33 2.10
N GLY A 191 -25.79 -4.07 2.32
CA GLY A 191 -26.76 -3.80 1.26
C GLY A 191 -27.16 -5.01 0.40
N LYS A 192 -26.59 -6.21 0.65
CA LYS A 192 -26.96 -7.43 -0.09
C LYS A 192 -28.21 -8.09 0.51
N LYS A 193 -29.15 -8.48 -0.34
CA LYS A 193 -30.39 -9.18 0.06
C LYS A 193 -30.15 -10.69 0.30
N VAL A 194 -29.11 -11.23 -0.29
CA VAL A 194 -28.74 -12.65 -0.19
C VAL A 194 -27.23 -12.77 0.08
N TYR A 195 -26.84 -13.83 0.78
CA TYR A 195 -25.44 -14.12 1.12
C TYR A 195 -24.98 -15.42 0.46
N PRO A 196 -23.75 -15.47 -0.05
CA PRO A 196 -23.23 -16.69 -0.68
C PRO A 196 -22.92 -17.76 0.37
N VAL A 197 -23.17 -19.01 0.03
CA VAL A 197 -22.88 -20.18 0.87
C VAL A 197 -22.39 -21.34 0.03
N PHE A 198 -21.56 -22.20 0.63
CA PHE A 198 -21.26 -23.53 0.12
C PHE A 198 -22.04 -24.55 0.92
N ILE A 199 -22.72 -25.47 0.23
CA ILE A 199 -23.57 -26.51 0.85
C ILE A 199 -23.26 -27.86 0.21
N ASP A 200 -23.15 -28.89 1.01
CA ASP A 200 -22.97 -30.25 0.56
C ASP A 200 -24.31 -30.97 0.22
N THR A 201 -24.25 -32.23 -0.26
CA THR A 201 -25.46 -33.01 -0.58
C THR A 201 -26.28 -33.41 0.63
N ASN A 202 -25.75 -33.35 1.84
CA ASN A 202 -26.47 -33.57 3.09
C ASN A 202 -27.11 -32.29 3.64
N GLU A 203 -27.11 -31.19 2.86
CA GLU A 203 -27.57 -29.87 3.25
C GLU A 203 -26.73 -29.23 4.39
N ASN A 204 -25.52 -29.71 4.65
CA ASN A 204 -24.61 -29.06 5.59
C ASN A 204 -24.01 -27.83 4.95
N ILE A 205 -24.12 -26.68 5.62
CA ILE A 205 -23.45 -25.43 5.22
C ILE A 205 -21.98 -25.53 5.60
N LEU A 206 -21.08 -25.40 4.61
CA LEU A 206 -19.63 -25.41 4.80
C LEU A 206 -19.13 -24.05 5.27
N SER A 207 -19.64 -22.99 4.65
CA SER A 207 -19.24 -21.60 4.94
C SER A 207 -20.26 -20.60 4.42
N MET A 208 -20.12 -19.36 4.91
CA MET A 208 -20.73 -18.16 4.39
C MET A 208 -19.61 -17.19 3.96
N PRO A 209 -19.06 -17.36 2.74
CA PRO A 209 -18.01 -16.46 2.25
C PRO A 209 -18.51 -15.00 2.12
N PRO A 210 -17.68 -13.99 2.34
CA PRO A 210 -16.28 -14.06 2.77
C PRO A 210 -16.08 -14.02 4.30
N ILE A 211 -17.10 -14.41 5.08
CA ILE A 211 -17.17 -14.18 6.53
C ILE A 211 -16.50 -15.32 7.31
N ILE A 212 -17.12 -16.52 7.31
CA ILE A 212 -16.72 -17.61 8.22
C ILE A 212 -17.08 -19.00 7.72
N ASN A 213 -16.30 -20.00 8.12
CA ASN A 213 -16.57 -21.41 7.93
C ASN A 213 -17.46 -21.98 9.05
N SER A 214 -18.10 -23.11 8.80
CA SER A 214 -18.82 -23.89 9.81
C SER A 214 -17.84 -24.61 10.74
N ASP A 215 -18.15 -24.67 12.04
CA ASP A 215 -17.40 -25.43 13.04
C ASP A 215 -17.51 -26.94 12.81
N ASP A 216 -18.70 -27.40 12.40
CA ASP A 216 -18.98 -28.84 12.25
C ASP A 216 -18.19 -29.49 11.12
N VAL A 217 -18.00 -28.77 9.99
CA VAL A 217 -17.35 -29.29 8.79
C VAL A 217 -16.09 -28.55 8.36
N GLY A 218 -15.75 -27.42 8.98
CA GLY A 218 -14.65 -26.54 8.58
C GLY A 218 -13.40 -26.62 9.46
N LYS A 219 -13.41 -27.40 10.55
CA LYS A 219 -12.27 -27.51 11.45
C LYS A 219 -11.28 -28.58 10.98
N VAL A 220 -10.08 -28.14 10.58
CA VAL A 220 -8.92 -29.01 10.25
C VAL A 220 -8.15 -29.31 11.52
N ASP A 221 -7.75 -30.56 11.70
CA ASP A 221 -7.00 -31.09 12.84
C ASP A 221 -5.86 -32.03 12.40
N GLU A 222 -5.15 -32.63 13.36
CA GLU A 222 -4.01 -33.53 13.09
C GLU A 222 -4.43 -34.84 12.44
N ASP A 223 -5.69 -35.25 12.59
CA ASP A 223 -6.24 -36.48 11.97
C ASP A 223 -6.68 -36.24 10.53
N THR A 224 -6.80 -35.02 10.08
CA THR A 224 -7.20 -34.64 8.72
C THR A 224 -6.14 -35.04 7.70
N LYS A 225 -6.49 -35.92 6.78
CA LYS A 225 -5.58 -36.43 5.72
C LYS A 225 -5.89 -35.87 4.34
N GLU A 226 -7.09 -35.39 4.15
CA GLU A 226 -7.61 -34.93 2.88
C GLU A 226 -8.40 -33.64 3.09
N VAL A 227 -8.23 -32.64 2.23
CA VAL A 227 -8.94 -31.39 2.33
C VAL A 227 -9.57 -30.99 0.99
N PHE A 228 -10.74 -30.41 1.07
CA PHE A 228 -11.35 -29.62 0.01
C PHE A 228 -11.01 -28.15 0.24
N ILE A 229 -10.65 -27.45 -0.84
CA ILE A 229 -10.26 -26.03 -0.82
C ILE A 229 -11.14 -25.29 -1.80
N GLU A 230 -11.69 -24.15 -1.38
CA GLU A 230 -12.37 -23.21 -2.25
C GLU A 230 -11.78 -21.82 -2.13
N CYS A 231 -11.74 -21.11 -3.25
CA CYS A 231 -11.45 -19.70 -3.34
C CYS A 231 -12.62 -19.02 -4.04
N SER A 232 -13.27 -18.05 -3.40
CA SER A 232 -14.44 -17.37 -3.94
C SER A 232 -14.20 -15.86 -4.09
N GLY A 233 -14.82 -15.24 -5.10
CA GLY A 233 -14.60 -13.80 -5.38
C GLY A 233 -15.23 -13.29 -6.67
N PHE A 234 -14.65 -12.21 -7.19
CA PHE A 234 -15.19 -11.44 -8.33
C PHE A 234 -14.38 -11.59 -9.62
N ASP A 235 -13.17 -12.16 -9.55
CA ASP A 235 -12.29 -12.39 -10.70
C ASP A 235 -11.73 -13.82 -10.67
N TYR A 236 -12.11 -14.64 -11.64
CA TYR A 236 -11.71 -16.04 -11.70
C TYR A 236 -10.20 -16.22 -11.82
N ASN A 237 -9.49 -15.35 -12.55
CA ASN A 237 -8.04 -15.45 -12.70
C ASN A 237 -7.33 -15.23 -11.37
N VAL A 238 -7.78 -14.25 -10.60
CA VAL A 238 -7.27 -13.98 -9.25
C VAL A 238 -7.51 -15.18 -8.33
N LEU A 239 -8.72 -15.79 -8.39
CA LEU A 239 -9.06 -16.97 -7.60
C LEU A 239 -8.23 -18.18 -7.96
N SER A 240 -8.05 -18.43 -9.26
CA SER A 240 -7.25 -19.55 -9.79
C SER A 240 -5.80 -19.45 -9.33
N LYS A 241 -5.21 -18.25 -9.41
CA LYS A 241 -3.83 -17.99 -8.92
C LYS A 241 -3.72 -18.18 -7.41
N CYS A 242 -4.69 -17.69 -6.63
CA CYS A 242 -4.73 -17.88 -5.18
C CYS A 242 -4.81 -19.37 -4.82
N LEU A 243 -5.70 -20.11 -5.49
CA LEU A 243 -5.82 -21.56 -5.31
C LEU A 243 -4.50 -22.27 -5.63
N ASN A 244 -3.83 -21.90 -6.72
CA ASN A 244 -2.55 -22.49 -7.12
C ASN A 244 -1.45 -22.28 -6.07
N ILE A 245 -1.41 -21.10 -5.43
CA ILE A 245 -0.48 -20.83 -4.33
C ILE A 245 -0.72 -21.81 -3.17
N ILE A 246 -1.98 -21.99 -2.78
CA ILE A 246 -2.34 -22.86 -1.64
C ILE A 246 -2.06 -24.32 -1.96
N VAL A 247 -2.54 -24.82 -3.10
CA VAL A 247 -2.40 -26.27 -3.42
C VAL A 247 -0.95 -26.67 -3.66
N THR A 248 -0.12 -25.77 -4.19
CA THR A 248 1.31 -26.03 -4.35
C THR A 248 2.06 -26.01 -3.01
N ALA A 249 1.66 -25.17 -2.06
CA ALA A 249 2.19 -25.22 -0.70
C ALA A 249 1.83 -26.53 0.01
N LEU A 250 0.59 -27.02 -0.15
CA LEU A 250 0.18 -28.31 0.39
C LEU A 250 0.87 -29.49 -0.33
N ALA A 251 1.13 -29.38 -1.62
CA ALA A 251 1.92 -30.38 -2.35
C ALA A 251 3.38 -30.45 -1.86
N ASP A 252 3.97 -29.33 -1.48
CA ASP A 252 5.30 -29.28 -0.85
C ASP A 252 5.31 -29.90 0.57
N MET A 253 4.11 -30.07 1.19
CA MET A 253 3.89 -30.89 2.41
C MET A 253 3.65 -32.38 2.10
N ASN A 254 3.92 -32.84 0.87
CA ASN A 254 3.67 -34.17 0.31
C ASN A 254 2.19 -34.48 0.01
N GLY A 255 1.32 -33.47 -0.10
CA GLY A 255 -0.05 -33.63 -0.54
C GLY A 255 -0.14 -33.96 -2.05
N GLU A 256 -1.18 -34.69 -2.42
CA GLU A 256 -1.53 -35.01 -3.81
C GLU A 256 -2.71 -34.16 -4.26
N ILE A 257 -2.54 -33.38 -5.33
CA ILE A 257 -3.57 -32.48 -5.83
C ILE A 257 -4.53 -33.21 -6.76
N TYR A 258 -5.83 -32.99 -6.59
CA TYR A 258 -6.90 -33.50 -7.43
C TYR A 258 -7.74 -32.35 -8.00
N SER A 259 -8.12 -32.49 -9.26
CA SER A 259 -8.98 -31.51 -9.94
C SER A 259 -10.43 -31.59 -9.43
N VAL A 260 -11.14 -30.48 -9.55
CA VAL A 260 -12.57 -30.33 -9.27
C VAL A 260 -13.25 -29.76 -10.51
N ASP A 261 -14.34 -30.35 -10.92
CA ASP A 261 -15.18 -29.86 -12.01
C ASP A 261 -16.11 -28.78 -11.46
N ILE A 262 -16.02 -27.57 -11.99
CA ILE A 262 -16.86 -26.43 -11.63
C ILE A 262 -17.92 -26.27 -12.70
N ALA A 263 -19.14 -26.71 -12.39
CA ALA A 263 -20.29 -26.57 -13.27
C ALA A 263 -20.90 -25.18 -13.12
N ASP A 264 -20.36 -24.24 -13.86
CA ASP A 264 -20.90 -22.90 -14.11
C ASP A 264 -21.38 -22.79 -15.57
N GLU A 265 -21.69 -21.58 -16.04
CA GLU A 265 -22.09 -21.35 -17.44
C GLU A 265 -21.05 -21.83 -18.48
N LYS A 266 -19.78 -21.98 -18.10
CA LYS A 266 -18.65 -22.32 -19.00
C LYS A 266 -17.99 -23.67 -18.73
N ASN A 267 -18.38 -24.37 -17.66
CA ASN A 267 -17.78 -25.62 -17.20
C ASN A 267 -16.24 -25.56 -17.14
N LYS A 268 -15.70 -25.27 -15.98
CA LYS A 268 -14.25 -25.14 -15.75
C LYS A 268 -13.74 -26.31 -14.94
N ILE A 269 -12.46 -26.57 -15.09
CA ILE A 269 -11.72 -27.53 -14.24
C ILE A 269 -10.64 -26.71 -13.51
N SER A 270 -10.54 -26.88 -12.21
CA SER A 270 -9.48 -26.27 -11.39
C SER A 270 -8.83 -27.29 -10.45
N PRO A 271 -7.58 -27.10 -10.02
CA PRO A 271 -6.67 -26.02 -10.43
C PRO A 271 -6.07 -26.26 -11.82
N ASP A 272 -5.69 -25.19 -12.51
CA ASP A 272 -4.79 -25.24 -13.66
C ASP A 272 -3.36 -24.92 -13.20
N LEU A 273 -2.51 -25.94 -13.20
CA LEU A 273 -1.13 -25.88 -12.73
C LEU A 273 -0.10 -25.79 -13.87
N ASN A 274 -0.58 -25.66 -15.12
CA ASN A 274 0.32 -25.46 -16.23
C ASN A 274 1.05 -24.13 -16.13
N PRO A 275 2.35 -24.07 -16.46
CA PRO A 275 3.07 -22.81 -16.54
C PRO A 275 2.53 -21.96 -17.69
N SER A 276 2.52 -20.64 -17.54
CA SER A 276 2.33 -19.73 -18.66
C SER A 276 3.64 -19.48 -19.39
N GLU A 277 3.54 -19.19 -20.69
CA GLU A 277 4.70 -18.89 -21.54
C GLU A 277 4.77 -17.39 -21.81
N GLU A 278 5.89 -16.76 -21.44
CA GLU A 278 6.15 -15.33 -21.66
C GLU A 278 7.41 -15.12 -22.50
N LYS A 279 7.40 -14.13 -23.36
CA LYS A 279 8.57 -13.78 -24.18
C LYS A 279 9.55 -12.92 -23.37
N ILE A 280 10.84 -13.12 -23.60
CA ILE A 280 11.91 -12.28 -23.07
C ILE A 280 12.93 -11.98 -24.18
N ASP A 281 13.38 -10.72 -24.26
CA ASP A 281 14.47 -10.31 -25.15
C ASP A 281 15.74 -10.07 -24.33
N ILE A 282 16.76 -10.87 -24.54
CA ILE A 282 18.05 -10.75 -23.86
C ILE A 282 18.72 -9.38 -24.07
N ARG A 283 18.50 -8.74 -25.24
CA ARG A 283 19.04 -7.40 -25.52
C ARG A 283 18.37 -6.35 -24.63
N TYR A 284 17.07 -6.52 -24.38
CA TYR A 284 16.33 -5.68 -23.45
C TYR A 284 16.84 -5.87 -22.01
N VAL A 285 17.04 -7.11 -21.56
CA VAL A 285 17.61 -7.44 -20.25
C VAL A 285 18.98 -6.78 -20.09
N ASN A 286 19.90 -7.02 -21.02
CA ASN A 286 21.25 -6.46 -20.98
C ASN A 286 21.26 -4.93 -20.99
N LYS A 287 20.39 -4.30 -21.79
CA LYS A 287 20.25 -2.85 -21.84
C LYS A 287 19.82 -2.25 -20.49
N ILE A 288 18.85 -2.89 -19.80
CA ILE A 288 18.34 -2.38 -18.53
C ILE A 288 19.33 -2.60 -17.39
N LEU A 289 19.97 -3.77 -17.36
CA LEU A 289 20.91 -4.14 -16.29
C LEU A 289 22.33 -3.60 -16.52
N GLY A 290 22.67 -3.11 -17.72
CA GLY A 290 24.03 -2.73 -18.05
C GLY A 290 24.98 -3.92 -18.11
N LEU A 291 24.48 -5.12 -18.47
CA LEU A 291 25.25 -6.37 -18.52
C LEU A 291 25.38 -6.86 -19.96
N GLU A 292 26.26 -7.86 -20.16
CA GLU A 292 26.48 -8.57 -21.43
C GLU A 292 26.22 -10.07 -21.26
N LEU A 293 25.08 -10.42 -20.65
CA LEU A 293 24.68 -11.81 -20.42
C LEU A 293 24.51 -12.54 -21.76
N LYS A 294 25.00 -13.77 -21.80
CA LYS A 294 24.68 -14.75 -22.85
C LYS A 294 23.40 -15.49 -22.50
N GLU A 295 22.76 -16.09 -23.51
CA GLU A 295 21.49 -16.80 -23.32
C GLU A 295 21.53 -17.89 -22.24
N ASN A 296 22.64 -18.65 -22.16
CA ASN A 296 22.81 -19.68 -21.14
C ASN A 296 22.97 -19.11 -19.72
N GLU A 297 23.60 -17.93 -19.59
CA GLU A 297 23.75 -17.24 -18.31
C GLU A 297 22.40 -16.70 -17.84
N MET A 298 21.67 -16.02 -18.75
CA MET A 298 20.30 -15.55 -18.47
C MET A 298 19.39 -16.72 -18.09
N LYS A 299 19.47 -17.86 -18.80
CA LYS A 299 18.72 -19.08 -18.45
C LYS A 299 19.03 -19.56 -17.03
N ASP A 300 20.31 -19.64 -16.64
CA ASP A 300 20.70 -20.07 -15.29
C ASP A 300 20.15 -19.15 -14.22
N LEU A 301 20.18 -17.82 -14.45
CA LEU A 301 19.62 -16.83 -13.55
C LEU A 301 18.08 -16.96 -13.41
N LEU A 302 17.36 -17.14 -14.52
CA LEU A 302 15.93 -17.42 -14.52
C LEU A 302 15.60 -18.71 -13.75
N GLU A 303 16.37 -19.78 -14.00
CA GLU A 303 16.19 -21.05 -13.28
C GLU A 303 16.44 -20.93 -11.78
N ARG A 304 17.36 -20.06 -11.34
CA ARG A 304 17.59 -19.72 -9.93
C ARG A 304 16.39 -19.00 -9.31
N MET A 305 15.58 -18.31 -10.09
CA MET A 305 14.33 -17.71 -9.61
C MET A 305 13.10 -18.63 -9.76
N GLY A 306 13.33 -19.91 -10.11
CA GLY A 306 12.29 -20.94 -10.19
C GLY A 306 11.51 -20.97 -11.50
N TYR A 307 11.96 -20.28 -12.54
CA TYR A 307 11.39 -20.33 -13.88
C TYR A 307 11.93 -21.50 -14.69
N GLY A 308 11.19 -21.89 -15.73
CA GLY A 308 11.74 -22.65 -16.83
C GLY A 308 12.15 -21.73 -17.98
N TYR A 309 13.03 -22.21 -18.85
CA TYR A 309 13.39 -21.48 -20.06
C TYR A 309 13.54 -22.44 -21.24
N SER A 310 12.88 -22.15 -22.35
CA SER A 310 12.95 -22.93 -23.58
C SER A 310 12.63 -22.07 -24.79
N ASN A 311 13.47 -22.12 -25.83
CA ASN A 311 13.24 -21.50 -27.12
C ASN A 311 12.89 -19.99 -27.06
N GLY A 312 13.62 -19.20 -26.26
CA GLY A 312 13.39 -17.76 -26.10
C GLY A 312 12.14 -17.40 -25.28
N LYS A 313 11.54 -18.37 -24.61
CA LYS A 313 10.38 -18.18 -23.75
C LYS A 313 10.67 -18.59 -22.30
N VAL A 314 10.17 -17.80 -21.36
CA VAL A 314 10.18 -18.11 -19.95
C VAL A 314 8.90 -18.87 -19.60
N LEU A 315 9.04 -19.98 -18.92
CA LEU A 315 7.93 -20.76 -18.36
C LEU A 315 7.70 -20.29 -16.93
N VAL A 316 6.61 -19.54 -16.72
CA VAL A 316 6.25 -18.94 -15.44
C VAL A 316 5.43 -19.92 -14.63
N PRO A 317 5.83 -20.28 -13.38
CA PRO A 317 5.07 -21.18 -12.52
C PRO A 317 3.63 -20.67 -12.30
N SER A 318 2.67 -21.57 -12.23
CA SER A 318 1.25 -21.24 -12.07
C SER A 318 0.90 -20.48 -10.78
N TYR A 319 1.76 -20.53 -9.75
CA TYR A 319 1.62 -19.83 -8.49
C TYR A 319 2.22 -18.42 -8.48
N ARG A 320 3.01 -18.00 -9.52
CA ARG A 320 3.51 -16.62 -9.65
C ARG A 320 2.37 -15.74 -10.20
N VAL A 321 2.19 -14.59 -9.57
CA VAL A 321 1.08 -13.64 -9.88
C VAL A 321 1.57 -12.27 -10.29
N ASP A 322 2.84 -12.03 -10.17
CA ASP A 322 3.54 -10.76 -10.28
C ASP A 322 4.12 -10.49 -11.68
N ILE A 323 4.16 -11.49 -12.55
CA ILE A 323 4.73 -11.37 -13.89
C ILE A 323 3.66 -10.84 -14.86
N LEU A 324 3.78 -9.57 -15.24
CA LEU A 324 2.87 -8.85 -16.13
C LEU A 324 3.57 -8.35 -17.41
N HIS A 325 4.90 -8.17 -17.36
CA HIS A 325 5.70 -7.67 -18.45
C HIS A 325 7.12 -8.24 -18.35
N GLN A 326 7.89 -8.22 -19.47
CA GLN A 326 9.28 -8.72 -19.43
C GLN A 326 10.21 -7.98 -18.45
N ILE A 327 9.85 -6.76 -18.01
CA ILE A 327 10.62 -6.01 -17.01
C ILE A 327 10.63 -6.73 -15.65
N ASP A 328 9.58 -7.50 -15.34
CA ASP A 328 9.49 -8.24 -14.08
C ASP A 328 10.54 -9.37 -14.03
N PHE A 329 10.90 -9.93 -15.20
CA PHE A 329 12.02 -10.88 -15.29
C PHE A 329 13.37 -10.20 -15.11
N VAL A 330 13.51 -8.93 -15.54
CA VAL A 330 14.77 -8.18 -15.41
C VAL A 330 15.12 -8.03 -13.93
N GLU A 331 14.15 -7.71 -13.09
CA GLU A 331 14.34 -7.63 -11.64
C GLU A 331 14.74 -8.98 -11.03
N ASP A 332 14.02 -10.05 -11.38
CA ASP A 332 14.35 -11.40 -10.90
C ASP A 332 15.75 -11.86 -11.37
N ILE A 333 16.15 -11.50 -12.59
CA ILE A 333 17.50 -11.76 -13.12
C ILE A 333 18.56 -10.97 -12.31
N ALA A 334 18.29 -9.71 -11.98
CA ALA A 334 19.18 -8.89 -11.15
C ALA A 334 19.35 -9.48 -9.74
N ILE A 335 18.26 -9.93 -9.11
CA ILE A 335 18.27 -10.62 -7.82
C ILE A 335 19.13 -11.91 -7.91
N ALA A 336 18.91 -12.72 -8.93
CA ALA A 336 19.68 -13.95 -9.13
C ALA A 336 21.16 -13.71 -9.48
N TYR A 337 21.45 -12.64 -10.22
CA TYR A 337 22.82 -12.21 -10.52
C TYR A 337 23.54 -11.76 -9.25
N GLY A 338 22.83 -11.11 -8.35
CA GLY A 338 23.30 -10.55 -7.09
C GLY A 338 23.69 -9.09 -7.26
N TYR A 339 23.01 -8.22 -6.54
CA TYR A 339 23.27 -6.77 -6.60
C TYR A 339 24.70 -6.42 -6.19
N GLU A 340 25.32 -7.22 -5.35
CA GLU A 340 26.72 -7.11 -4.94
C GLU A 340 27.74 -7.33 -6.09
N ASN A 341 27.31 -7.91 -7.20
CA ASN A 341 28.16 -8.19 -8.37
C ASN A 341 28.11 -7.11 -9.44
N PHE A 342 27.20 -6.12 -9.31
CA PHE A 342 27.15 -4.99 -10.25
C PHE A 342 28.35 -4.06 -10.00
N LYS A 343 29.01 -3.65 -11.07
CA LYS A 343 30.06 -2.64 -11.00
C LYS A 343 29.44 -1.26 -11.08
N GLU A 344 29.78 -0.44 -10.10
CA GLU A 344 29.37 0.96 -10.09
C GLU A 344 30.11 1.73 -11.19
N GLU A 345 29.37 2.42 -12.04
CA GLU A 345 29.93 3.27 -13.09
C GLU A 345 29.32 4.67 -13.02
N ILE A 346 30.18 5.68 -12.98
CA ILE A 346 29.71 7.05 -13.09
C ILE A 346 29.34 7.28 -14.56
N PRO A 347 28.08 7.64 -14.87
CA PRO A 347 27.66 7.86 -16.25
C PRO A 347 28.46 9.01 -16.88
N ASN A 348 29.07 8.74 -18.03
CA ASN A 348 29.78 9.77 -18.80
C ASN A 348 28.80 10.60 -19.61
N VAL A 349 27.95 11.36 -18.91
CA VAL A 349 27.00 12.31 -19.49
C VAL A 349 27.40 13.71 -19.06
N SER A 350 27.71 14.58 -20.03
CA SER A 350 27.90 16.00 -19.74
C SER A 350 26.54 16.68 -19.82
N THR A 351 25.82 16.67 -18.71
CA THR A 351 24.65 17.53 -18.52
C THR A 351 25.06 18.71 -17.66
N ILE A 352 24.80 19.91 -18.16
CA ILE A 352 24.90 21.11 -17.34
C ILE A 352 23.57 21.21 -16.58
N ALA A 353 23.65 21.00 -15.28
CA ALA A 353 22.50 21.24 -14.42
C ALA A 353 22.24 22.75 -14.33
N GLU A 354 21.02 23.17 -14.54
CA GLU A 354 20.60 24.55 -14.38
C GLU A 354 19.39 24.61 -13.45
N GLU A 355 19.48 25.53 -12.48
CA GLU A 355 18.37 25.84 -11.58
C GLU A 355 17.27 26.57 -12.37
N SER A 356 16.00 26.21 -12.13
CA SER A 356 14.90 26.86 -12.82
C SER A 356 14.84 28.36 -12.49
N PRO A 357 14.37 29.23 -13.41
CA PRO A 357 14.25 30.67 -13.14
C PRO A 357 13.42 30.98 -11.87
N LYS A 358 12.36 30.18 -11.64
CA LYS A 358 11.51 30.32 -10.44
C LYS A 358 12.31 29.98 -9.17
N ALA A 359 13.10 28.91 -9.16
CA ALA A 359 13.91 28.54 -8.01
C ALA A 359 15.00 29.60 -7.71
N LYS A 360 15.62 30.15 -8.75
CA LYS A 360 16.56 31.31 -8.59
C LYS A 360 15.87 32.50 -7.96
N PHE A 361 14.62 32.76 -8.34
CA PHE A 361 13.83 33.86 -7.80
C PHE A 361 13.47 33.62 -6.33
N ASP A 362 12.98 32.43 -5.98
CA ASP A 362 12.64 32.06 -4.61
C ASP A 362 13.87 32.13 -3.71
N ARG A 363 15.03 31.64 -4.15
CA ARG A 363 16.29 31.72 -3.42
C ARG A 363 16.74 33.17 -3.22
N LYS A 364 16.60 34.04 -4.23
CA LYS A 364 16.92 35.44 -4.09
C LYS A 364 16.06 36.13 -3.02
N ILE A 365 14.76 35.81 -2.94
CA ILE A 365 13.87 36.28 -1.89
C ILE A 365 14.36 35.81 -0.52
N SER A 366 14.61 34.49 -0.37
CA SER A 366 15.11 33.93 0.90
C SER A 366 16.42 34.61 1.35
N GLU A 367 17.40 34.78 0.46
CA GLU A 367 18.68 35.41 0.77
C GLU A 367 18.51 36.86 1.27
N VAL A 368 17.59 37.61 0.68
CA VAL A 368 17.28 38.99 1.12
C VAL A 368 16.65 38.97 2.51
N LEU A 369 15.67 38.11 2.75
CA LEU A 369 14.96 38.05 4.03
C LEU A 369 15.86 37.56 5.18
N ILE A 370 16.71 36.56 4.92
CA ILE A 370 17.74 36.12 5.87
C ILE A 370 18.71 37.28 6.17
N GLY A 371 19.12 38.03 5.16
CA GLY A 371 19.96 39.23 5.32
C GLY A 371 19.31 40.33 6.14
N LEU A 372 17.98 40.41 6.18
CA LEU A 372 17.20 41.31 7.03
C LEU A 372 16.98 40.78 8.45
N GLY A 373 17.51 39.59 8.77
CA GLY A 373 17.43 38.99 10.11
C GLY A 373 16.17 38.17 10.36
N LEU A 374 15.45 37.75 9.30
CA LEU A 374 14.34 36.80 9.46
C LEU A 374 14.84 35.34 9.44
N LEU A 375 14.19 34.50 10.22
CA LEU A 375 14.42 33.04 10.23
C LEU A 375 13.49 32.37 9.23
N GLU A 376 14.05 31.59 8.31
CA GLU A 376 13.28 30.77 7.40
C GLU A 376 12.65 29.59 8.14
N CYS A 377 11.36 29.41 7.95
CA CYS A 377 10.58 28.30 8.51
C CYS A 377 10.04 27.40 7.40
N SER A 378 9.77 26.17 7.76
CA SER A 378 9.05 25.22 6.89
C SER A 378 8.01 24.50 7.72
N SER A 379 6.75 24.68 7.35
CA SER A 379 5.61 24.07 8.04
C SER A 379 4.86 23.11 7.11
N VAL A 380 4.06 22.23 7.70
CA VAL A 380 3.25 21.27 6.93
C VAL A 380 2.09 21.98 6.21
N SER A 381 1.74 21.49 5.02
CA SER A 381 0.64 22.05 4.22
C SER A 381 -0.75 21.67 4.73
N LEU A 382 -0.83 20.76 5.70
CA LEU A 382 -2.07 20.36 6.35
C LEU A 382 -2.26 21.12 7.66
N SER A 383 -3.50 21.53 7.91
CA SER A 383 -3.95 22.24 9.10
C SER A 383 -5.41 21.83 9.40
N ASN A 384 -6.15 22.68 10.07
CA ASN A 384 -7.58 22.50 10.34
C ASN A 384 -8.36 23.82 10.18
N GLU A 385 -9.67 23.72 10.09
CA GLU A 385 -10.57 24.88 9.92
C GLU A 385 -10.49 25.88 11.08
N ASP A 386 -10.20 25.41 12.30
CA ASP A 386 -10.06 26.29 13.47
C ASP A 386 -8.87 27.23 13.30
N ASN A 387 -7.72 26.68 12.93
CA ASN A 387 -6.50 27.47 12.68
C ASN A 387 -6.61 28.40 11.47
N LEU A 388 -7.20 27.89 10.36
CA LEU A 388 -7.20 28.62 9.09
C LEU A 388 -8.29 29.71 9.02
N ASN A 389 -9.44 29.49 9.65
CA ASN A 389 -10.58 30.39 9.59
C ASN A 389 -10.89 31.04 10.93
N LYS A 390 -11.22 30.25 11.97
CA LYS A 390 -11.74 30.81 13.22
C LYS A 390 -10.71 31.66 13.96
N LYS A 391 -9.50 31.11 14.19
CA LYS A 391 -8.42 31.87 14.85
C LYS A 391 -7.99 33.10 14.05
N MET A 392 -8.12 33.05 12.72
CA MET A 392 -7.77 34.15 11.81
C MET A 392 -8.91 35.14 11.54
N ASN A 393 -10.10 34.91 12.11
CA ASN A 393 -11.31 35.70 11.87
C ASN A 393 -11.63 35.84 10.36
N THR A 394 -11.50 34.74 9.63
CA THR A 394 -11.80 34.63 8.19
C THR A 394 -12.87 33.55 7.92
N LYS A 395 -13.41 33.53 6.71
CA LYS A 395 -14.43 32.56 6.26
C LYS A 395 -14.11 32.06 4.86
N ASN A 396 -12.90 31.60 4.66
CA ASN A 396 -12.46 31.08 3.38
C ASN A 396 -13.03 29.70 3.10
N LYS A 397 -13.28 29.39 1.83
CA LYS A 397 -13.56 28.03 1.39
C LYS A 397 -12.27 27.20 1.54
N LEU A 398 -12.37 26.06 2.19
CA LEU A 398 -11.22 25.20 2.49
C LEU A 398 -11.39 23.81 1.84
N VAL A 399 -10.29 23.19 1.49
CA VAL A 399 -10.25 21.84 0.94
C VAL A 399 -9.98 20.85 2.08
N LYS A 400 -10.95 20.00 2.37
CA LYS A 400 -10.85 18.97 3.42
C LYS A 400 -10.36 17.65 2.86
N VAL A 401 -9.55 16.93 3.65
CA VAL A 401 -9.08 15.58 3.34
C VAL A 401 -10.14 14.57 3.76
N GLU A 402 -10.51 13.64 2.87
CA GLU A 402 -11.57 12.66 3.11
C GLU A 402 -11.25 11.69 4.27
N SER A 403 -9.98 11.29 4.41
CA SER A 403 -9.53 10.36 5.45
C SER A 403 -8.24 10.88 6.10
N PRO A 404 -8.33 11.90 6.98
CA PRO A 404 -7.16 12.48 7.61
C PRO A 404 -6.57 11.53 8.67
N VAL A 405 -5.27 11.65 8.93
CA VAL A 405 -4.57 10.88 9.98
C VAL A 405 -5.08 11.29 11.38
N ASN A 406 -5.36 12.59 11.56
CA ASN A 406 -5.92 13.15 12.80
C ASN A 406 -6.72 14.43 12.49
N ALA A 407 -7.45 14.95 13.48
CA ALA A 407 -8.27 16.15 13.34
C ALA A 407 -7.47 17.47 13.22
N ASP A 408 -6.21 17.46 13.63
CA ASP A 408 -5.36 18.65 13.55
C ASP A 408 -4.82 18.90 12.13
N HIS A 409 -4.90 17.88 11.27
CA HIS A 409 -4.36 17.88 9.91
C HIS A 409 -5.40 17.35 8.89
N ASP A 410 -6.62 17.90 8.96
CA ASP A 410 -7.75 17.47 8.11
C ASP A 410 -8.01 18.37 6.91
N THR A 411 -7.29 19.52 6.79
CA THR A 411 -7.59 20.57 5.83
C THR A 411 -6.31 21.10 5.18
N LEU A 412 -6.31 21.29 3.86
CA LEU A 412 -5.21 21.95 3.16
C LEU A 412 -5.20 23.45 3.46
N ARG A 413 -4.02 23.99 3.76
CA ARG A 413 -3.86 25.43 4.05
C ARG A 413 -4.07 26.28 2.82
N ASN A 414 -4.82 27.35 2.96
CA ASN A 414 -5.04 28.37 1.94
C ASN A 414 -4.19 29.63 2.14
N SER A 415 -3.44 29.70 3.25
CA SER A 415 -2.55 30.78 3.65
C SER A 415 -1.45 30.21 4.54
N ILE A 416 -0.25 30.79 4.49
CA ILE A 416 0.90 30.41 5.34
C ILE A 416 0.88 31.20 6.66
N LEU A 417 0.28 32.37 6.67
CA LEU A 417 0.24 33.26 7.84
C LEU A 417 -0.20 32.58 9.15
N PRO A 418 -1.28 31.73 9.16
CA PRO A 418 -1.67 30.96 10.35
C PRO A 418 -0.57 30.01 10.84
N SER A 419 0.17 29.39 9.91
CA SER A 419 1.27 28.47 10.24
C SER A 419 2.41 29.19 10.95
N LEU A 420 2.76 30.39 10.50
CA LEU A 420 3.80 31.22 11.15
C LEU A 420 3.36 31.70 12.54
N LEU A 421 2.09 32.08 12.71
CA LEU A 421 1.55 32.45 14.04
C LEU A 421 1.55 31.25 15.00
N ASN A 422 1.29 30.06 14.49
CA ASN A 422 1.42 28.83 15.29
C ASN A 422 2.87 28.60 15.74
N ILE A 423 3.84 28.77 14.83
CA ILE A 423 5.28 28.66 15.15
C ILE A 423 5.66 29.64 16.25
N LEU A 424 5.25 30.89 16.17
CA LEU A 424 5.50 31.88 17.22
C LEU A 424 4.83 31.48 18.55
N SER A 425 3.61 30.97 18.49
CA SER A 425 2.87 30.49 19.66
C SER A 425 3.59 29.36 20.41
N GLU A 426 4.19 28.43 19.68
CA GLU A 426 4.95 27.31 20.24
C GLU A 426 6.34 27.71 20.75
N ASN A 427 6.85 28.87 20.30
CA ASN A 427 8.19 29.35 20.59
C ASN A 427 8.26 30.58 21.52
N LYS A 428 7.20 30.88 22.27
CA LYS A 428 7.11 32.02 23.19
C LYS A 428 8.19 32.07 24.28
N ARG A 429 8.84 30.95 24.57
CA ARG A 429 9.91 30.82 25.57
C ARG A 429 11.27 31.39 25.10
N TYR A 430 11.41 31.66 23.82
CA TYR A 430 12.63 32.23 23.26
C TYR A 430 12.59 33.76 23.24
N GLU A 431 13.76 34.36 23.15
CA GLU A 431 13.93 35.81 23.16
C GLU A 431 13.27 36.51 21.98
N TYR A 432 12.82 37.73 22.18
CA TYR A 432 12.28 38.62 21.16
C TYR A 432 13.35 39.63 20.71
N PRO A 433 13.31 40.15 19.45
CA PRO A 433 12.25 39.95 18.47
C PRO A 433 12.33 38.58 17.77
N GLN A 434 11.16 38.02 17.44
CA GLN A 434 11.05 36.81 16.63
C GLN A 434 10.46 37.18 15.27
N ASN A 435 11.29 37.12 14.23
CA ASN A 435 10.93 37.47 12.86
C ASN A 435 11.10 36.23 12.00
N VAL A 436 10.03 35.77 11.39
CA VAL A 436 9.99 34.51 10.64
C VAL A 436 9.38 34.69 9.27
N PHE A 437 9.80 33.85 8.32
CA PHE A 437 9.18 33.80 7.01
C PHE A 437 9.13 32.34 6.49
N GLU A 438 8.24 32.11 5.56
CA GLU A 438 8.15 30.83 4.83
C GLU A 438 7.77 31.09 3.38
N ILE A 439 8.47 30.42 2.46
CA ILE A 439 8.05 30.26 1.08
C ILE A 439 7.47 28.84 0.96
N GLY A 440 6.19 28.72 0.63
CA GLY A 440 5.54 27.42 0.62
C GLY A 440 4.26 27.39 -0.20
N LYS A 441 3.72 26.16 -0.33
CA LYS A 441 2.50 25.95 -1.07
C LYS A 441 1.26 26.23 -0.23
N VAL A 442 0.30 26.90 -0.87
CA VAL A 442 -1.08 27.07 -0.41
C VAL A 442 -2.04 26.54 -1.45
N PHE A 443 -3.28 26.27 -1.07
CA PHE A 443 -4.26 25.61 -1.94
C PHE A 443 -5.53 26.46 -2.07
N ASP A 444 -5.85 26.79 -3.31
CA ASP A 444 -7.11 27.41 -3.70
C ASP A 444 -7.90 26.37 -4.51
N ASP A 445 -8.89 25.78 -3.87
CA ASP A 445 -9.53 24.56 -4.35
C ASP A 445 -8.50 23.43 -4.50
N ILE A 446 -8.43 22.75 -5.64
CA ILE A 446 -7.43 21.67 -5.91
C ILE A 446 -6.15 22.20 -6.55
N LYS A 447 -6.01 23.51 -6.72
CA LYS A 447 -4.82 24.14 -7.33
C LYS A 447 -3.86 24.59 -6.25
N ASP A 448 -2.59 24.23 -6.39
CA ASP A 448 -1.52 24.73 -5.55
C ASP A 448 -0.95 26.04 -6.11
N LYS A 449 -0.56 26.92 -5.19
CA LYS A 449 0.13 28.19 -5.47
C LYS A 449 1.29 28.34 -4.50
N ASP A 450 2.34 29.03 -4.92
CA ASP A 450 3.45 29.37 -4.04
C ASP A 450 3.24 30.75 -3.45
N ASN A 451 3.26 30.84 -2.12
CA ASN A 451 3.19 32.10 -1.38
C ASN A 451 4.45 32.30 -0.55
N LEU A 452 4.81 33.55 -0.35
CA LEU A 452 5.70 34.02 0.71
C LEU A 452 4.85 34.57 1.84
N SER A 453 5.05 34.13 3.06
CA SER A 453 4.50 34.81 4.23
C SER A 453 5.62 35.23 5.17
N MET A 454 5.45 36.37 5.81
CA MET A 454 6.34 36.92 6.84
C MET A 454 5.53 37.31 8.05
N VAL A 455 6.04 37.02 9.24
CA VAL A 455 5.54 37.58 10.51
C VAL A 455 6.70 38.11 11.32
N ILE A 456 6.53 39.30 11.80
CA ILE A 456 7.51 39.93 12.69
C ILE A 456 6.86 40.33 14.02
N THR A 457 7.63 40.28 15.08
CA THR A 457 7.23 40.86 16.36
C THR A 457 7.57 42.34 16.33
N GLY A 458 6.66 43.15 15.80
CA GLY A 458 6.85 44.58 15.54
C GLY A 458 5.60 45.20 14.93
N ASN A 459 5.71 46.49 14.61
CA ASN A 459 4.61 47.29 14.08
C ASN A 459 4.57 47.33 12.55
N PHE A 460 3.53 47.97 12.00
CA PHE A 460 3.33 48.11 10.54
C PHE A 460 4.51 48.76 9.82
N THR A 461 5.16 49.76 10.45
CA THR A 461 6.29 50.47 9.83
C THR A 461 7.48 49.53 9.63
N GLU A 462 7.77 48.67 10.59
CA GLU A 462 8.89 47.73 10.52
C GLU A 462 8.72 46.69 9.43
N ILE A 463 7.54 46.07 9.33
CA ILE A 463 7.28 45.08 8.25
C ILE A 463 7.25 45.76 6.88
N LYS A 464 6.75 47.00 6.80
CA LYS A 464 6.79 47.78 5.57
C LYS A 464 8.22 48.09 5.13
N GLN A 465 9.14 48.45 6.06
CA GLN A 465 10.55 48.64 5.74
C GLN A 465 11.21 47.37 5.19
N MET A 466 10.86 46.18 5.72
CA MET A 466 11.34 44.90 5.18
C MET A 466 10.79 44.65 3.78
N LEU A 467 9.52 44.97 3.56
CA LEU A 467 8.90 44.90 2.21
C LEU A 467 9.60 45.89 1.24
N ASP A 468 9.88 47.12 1.66
CA ASP A 468 10.61 48.11 0.85
C ASP A 468 12.01 47.60 0.46
N ALA A 469 12.73 46.98 1.40
CA ALA A 469 14.04 46.38 1.14
C ALA A 469 13.95 45.19 0.16
N LEU A 470 12.97 44.31 0.34
CA LEU A 470 12.73 43.19 -0.57
C LEU A 470 12.45 43.68 -2.00
N PHE A 471 11.50 44.60 -2.16
CA PHE A 471 11.16 45.13 -3.49
C PHE A 471 12.30 45.91 -4.14
N SER A 472 13.09 46.65 -3.36
CA SER A 472 14.31 47.27 -3.83
C SER A 472 15.34 46.27 -4.36
N ALA A 473 15.54 45.15 -3.65
CA ALA A 473 16.43 44.06 -4.09
C ALA A 473 15.92 43.31 -5.34
N LEU A 474 14.61 43.27 -5.54
CA LEU A 474 13.97 42.74 -6.73
C LEU A 474 13.91 43.71 -7.90
N ALA A 475 14.34 44.98 -7.70
CA ALA A 475 14.24 46.09 -8.65
C ALA A 475 12.79 46.38 -9.10
N ALA A 476 11.80 46.07 -8.29
CA ALA A 476 10.39 46.26 -8.59
C ALA A 476 9.77 47.37 -7.75
N LYS A 477 8.74 48.02 -8.29
CA LYS A 477 7.98 49.05 -7.58
C LYS A 477 6.61 48.51 -7.18
N TYR A 478 6.16 48.89 -6.00
CA TYR A 478 4.84 48.49 -5.53
C TYR A 478 4.08 49.68 -4.93
N LYS A 479 2.78 49.54 -4.76
CA LYS A 479 1.89 50.46 -4.05
C LYS A 479 1.09 49.68 -3.02
N ILE A 480 0.74 50.35 -1.91
CA ILE A 480 -0.21 49.80 -0.93
C ILE A 480 -1.51 50.56 -1.09
N LYS A 481 -2.61 49.82 -1.28
CA LYS A 481 -3.98 50.35 -1.27
C LYS A 481 -4.64 49.90 0.01
N GLU A 482 -5.24 50.83 0.74
CA GLU A 482 -5.98 50.50 1.97
C GLU A 482 -7.07 49.48 1.70
N GLU A 483 -7.18 48.49 2.60
CA GLU A 483 -8.13 47.41 2.52
C GLU A 483 -8.52 46.92 3.92
N GLU A 484 -9.71 46.36 4.04
CA GLU A 484 -10.20 45.70 5.24
C GLU A 484 -9.96 44.17 5.13
N HIS A 485 -9.31 43.60 6.16
CA HIS A 485 -9.08 42.18 6.24
C HIS A 485 -9.26 41.69 7.68
N GLY A 486 -10.02 40.59 7.88
CA GLY A 486 -10.44 40.13 9.21
C GLY A 486 -9.30 39.83 10.19
N SER A 487 -8.10 39.52 9.68
CA SER A 487 -6.93 39.18 10.51
C SER A 487 -6.11 40.40 10.93
N PHE A 488 -6.36 41.57 10.37
CA PHE A 488 -5.56 42.78 10.61
C PHE A 488 -6.37 43.91 11.25
N ILE A 489 -5.68 44.87 11.82
CA ILE A 489 -6.30 46.06 12.41
C ILE A 489 -6.81 46.96 11.27
N SER A 490 -8.10 47.39 11.35
CA SER A 490 -8.68 48.35 10.43
C SER A 490 -7.86 49.67 10.37
N GLY A 491 -7.60 50.16 9.16
CA GLY A 491 -6.73 51.33 8.91
C GLY A 491 -5.23 51.03 9.03
N ARG A 492 -4.83 49.78 9.35
CA ARG A 492 -3.41 49.33 9.37
C ARG A 492 -3.22 48.08 8.52
N CYS A 493 -4.00 47.97 7.46
CA CYS A 493 -3.96 46.88 6.50
C CYS A 493 -4.04 47.42 5.08
N GLY A 494 -3.38 46.76 4.14
CA GLY A 494 -3.47 47.15 2.74
C GLY A 494 -3.10 46.04 1.79
N ARG A 495 -3.63 46.14 0.57
CA ARG A 495 -3.32 45.29 -0.56
C ARG A 495 -2.02 45.76 -1.22
N ILE A 496 -1.12 44.81 -1.47
CA ILE A 496 0.14 45.07 -2.20
C ILE A 496 -0.15 44.95 -3.69
N ILE A 497 0.18 45.99 -4.46
CA ILE A 497 -0.11 46.08 -5.90
C ILE A 497 1.20 46.36 -6.65
N VAL A 498 1.45 45.56 -7.69
CA VAL A 498 2.56 45.73 -8.66
C VAL A 498 1.96 45.75 -10.05
N ASP A 499 2.23 46.77 -10.86
CA ASP A 499 1.70 46.92 -12.22
C ASP A 499 0.18 46.67 -12.34
N ASP A 500 -0.57 47.28 -11.42
CA ASP A 500 -2.04 47.16 -11.29
C ASP A 500 -2.55 45.75 -10.96
N LYS A 501 -1.65 44.79 -10.66
CA LYS A 501 -2.02 43.44 -10.16
C LYS A 501 -1.91 43.39 -8.65
N GLU A 502 -2.93 42.81 -8.03
CA GLU A 502 -2.91 42.50 -6.60
C GLU A 502 -2.04 41.26 -6.37
N ILE A 503 -0.95 41.42 -5.62
CA ILE A 503 0.03 40.38 -5.38
C ILE A 503 0.14 39.94 -3.92
N GLY A 504 -0.62 40.55 -3.02
CA GLY A 504 -0.55 40.16 -1.61
C GLY A 504 -1.25 41.12 -0.67
N VAL A 505 -1.13 40.86 0.61
CA VAL A 505 -1.68 41.65 1.71
C VAL A 505 -0.61 41.88 2.76
N ILE A 506 -0.65 43.05 3.42
CA ILE A 506 0.23 43.45 4.53
C ILE A 506 -0.60 44.12 5.61
N GLY A 507 -0.29 43.88 6.89
CA GLY A 507 -1.01 44.56 7.98
C GLY A 507 -0.44 44.26 9.36
N GLU A 508 -0.91 45.01 10.33
CA GLU A 508 -0.69 44.77 11.76
C GLU A 508 -1.76 43.79 12.27
N ILE A 509 -1.33 42.66 12.87
CA ILE A 509 -2.23 41.58 13.31
C ILE A 509 -3.19 42.09 14.38
N HIS A 510 -4.49 41.82 14.21
CA HIS A 510 -5.53 42.25 15.13
C HIS A 510 -5.33 41.62 16.53
N PRO A 511 -5.48 42.36 17.64
CA PRO A 511 -5.29 41.88 19.00
C PRO A 511 -6.09 40.58 19.33
N GLN A 512 -7.29 40.46 18.77
CA GLN A 512 -8.09 39.26 18.94
C GLN A 512 -7.40 38.02 18.32
N ILE A 513 -6.75 38.16 17.18
CA ILE A 513 -6.00 37.08 16.54
C ILE A 513 -4.81 36.71 17.41
N LEU A 514 -4.05 37.70 17.92
CA LEU A 514 -2.96 37.43 18.85
C LEU A 514 -3.44 36.68 20.08
N ASN A 515 -4.56 37.05 20.67
CA ASN A 515 -5.17 36.31 21.78
C ASN A 515 -5.57 34.90 21.38
N ASN A 516 -6.14 34.69 20.20
CA ASN A 516 -6.53 33.35 19.72
C ASN A 516 -5.32 32.40 19.57
N TRP A 517 -4.14 32.95 19.27
CA TRP A 517 -2.87 32.23 19.19
C TRP A 517 -2.07 32.27 20.50
N GLY A 518 -2.59 32.96 21.53
CA GLY A 518 -1.92 33.13 22.82
C GLY A 518 -0.62 33.95 22.73
N LEU A 519 -0.50 34.88 21.78
CA LEU A 519 0.64 35.76 21.60
C LEU A 519 0.41 37.06 22.37
N GLU A 520 1.41 37.48 23.12
CA GLU A 520 1.35 38.69 23.96
C GLU A 520 2.00 39.91 23.31
N MET A 521 2.90 39.68 22.35
CA MET A 521 3.61 40.74 21.62
C MET A 521 2.82 41.18 20.39
N CYS A 522 2.88 42.49 20.07
CA CYS A 522 2.32 42.93 18.81
C CYS A 522 3.10 42.32 17.64
N CYS A 523 2.35 41.86 16.66
CA CYS A 523 2.90 41.28 15.45
C CYS A 523 2.33 41.95 14.21
N SER A 524 3.16 42.06 13.18
CA SER A 524 2.75 42.44 11.83
C SER A 524 3.06 41.30 10.87
N GLY A 525 2.18 41.11 9.88
CA GLY A 525 2.32 40.03 8.91
C GLY A 525 2.04 40.48 7.48
N LEU A 526 2.58 39.73 6.54
CA LEU A 526 2.23 39.85 5.13
C LEU A 526 2.18 38.48 4.47
N GLU A 527 1.45 38.42 3.38
CA GLU A 527 1.47 37.27 2.49
C GLU A 527 1.49 37.74 1.03
N ILE A 528 2.44 37.24 0.24
CA ILE A 528 2.67 37.61 -1.16
C ILE A 528 2.46 36.35 -2.02
N TYR A 529 1.71 36.50 -3.12
CA TYR A 529 1.50 35.49 -4.14
C TYR A 529 2.73 35.46 -5.07
N ILE A 530 3.65 34.54 -4.81
CA ILE A 530 4.95 34.48 -5.50
C ILE A 530 4.80 34.21 -6.99
N ASN A 531 3.85 33.40 -7.40
CA ASN A 531 3.67 33.08 -8.81
C ASN A 531 3.28 34.35 -9.60
N GLU A 532 2.35 35.13 -9.05
CA GLU A 532 1.91 36.40 -9.64
C GLU A 532 3.05 37.45 -9.66
N LEU A 533 3.81 37.53 -8.59
CA LEU A 533 4.97 38.43 -8.50
C LEU A 533 6.07 38.05 -9.51
N PHE A 534 6.38 36.76 -9.61
CA PHE A 534 7.37 36.25 -10.57
C PHE A 534 7.02 36.56 -12.02
N GLU A 535 5.75 36.37 -12.39
CA GLU A 535 5.28 36.63 -13.76
C GLU A 535 5.31 38.15 -14.10
N VAL A 536 5.10 39.03 -13.12
CA VAL A 536 5.22 40.47 -13.32
C VAL A 536 6.68 40.86 -13.53
N ILE A 537 7.59 40.43 -12.64
CA ILE A 537 9.01 40.81 -12.70
C ILE A 537 9.73 40.19 -13.90
N LYS A 538 9.34 39.02 -14.36
CA LYS A 538 9.93 38.36 -15.53
C LYS A 538 9.62 39.07 -16.84
N ASN A 539 8.51 39.79 -16.91
CA ASN A 539 8.05 40.50 -18.10
C ASN A 539 8.64 41.92 -18.22
N ASP A 540 9.27 42.44 -17.15
CA ASP A 540 10.08 43.65 -17.14
C ASP A 540 11.57 43.35 -17.42
#